data_32927f4da846b4ee76b2a79b55298f28
#
_entry.id   32927f4da846b4ee76b2a79b55298f28
#
_cell.length_a   1.000
_cell.length_b   1.000
_cell.length_c   1.000
_cell.angle_alpha   90.00
_cell.angle_beta   90.00
_cell.angle_gamma   90.00
#
_symmetry.space_group_name_H-M   'P 1'
#
loop_
_entity.id
_entity.type
_entity.pdbx_description
1 polymer ?
#
loop_
_entity_poly.entity_id
_entity_poly.type
_entity_poly.pdbx_seq_one_letter_code
_entity_poly.pdbx_strand_id
1 'polypeptide(L)'
;MKCRKFIIREAKPTDMAAIMQVMEAAKKIMRSSGNMYQWGDGYPSESVILGDMEKHGGYIIEDAGRIVGYFAFLPSPEPTYTKIYNGEWLDDVKPYHVIHRIASYPDVHGIFSDIMDFCFLHDANIRIDTHKDNQIMQHNIEKHGFTYCGIIYLANGDERLAYQKISHEPVLHQKSFLELTVDELYELLRVRSEVFVVEQNCVYQDLDGDDQKSIHLWLTVADKVVALARVCPAGTHMKEISIGRVITTERGKGYGKLIMLHAIDAAREHFNAKLIDIEAQEYAKGFYESVGFKQSSDTFMLDGIPHIKMTWTNTTDR
;
A
#
# COMPACT_ATOMS: atom_id res chain seq x y z
N MET A 1 12.09 -1.73 -10.53
CA MET A 1 10.94 -0.83 -10.32
C MET A 1 10.58 -0.18 -11.64
N LYS A 2 9.34 -0.33 -12.13
CA LYS A 2 8.82 0.56 -13.20
C LYS A 2 8.76 1.96 -12.62
N CYS A 3 9.36 2.93 -13.27
CA CYS A 3 9.24 4.35 -12.89
C CYS A 3 7.73 4.67 -12.95
N ARG A 4 7.09 4.98 -11.81
CA ARG A 4 5.68 5.39 -11.78
C ARG A 4 5.54 6.65 -12.61
N LYS A 5 4.66 6.63 -13.58
CA LYS A 5 4.39 7.77 -14.45
C LYS A 5 3.50 8.81 -13.76
N PHE A 6 2.59 8.35 -12.89
CA PHE A 6 1.57 9.16 -12.22
C PHE A 6 1.83 9.26 -10.71
N ILE A 7 1.42 10.39 -10.12
CA ILE A 7 1.37 10.57 -8.67
C ILE A 7 -0.06 10.34 -8.23
N ILE A 8 -0.27 9.46 -7.25
CA ILE A 8 -1.58 9.21 -6.63
C ILE A 8 -1.53 9.77 -5.22
N ARG A 9 -2.51 10.61 -4.87
CA ARG A 9 -2.67 11.15 -3.52
C ARG A 9 -4.14 11.30 -3.15
N GLU A 10 -4.42 11.42 -1.86
CA GLU A 10 -5.78 11.75 -1.39
C GLU A 10 -6.29 13.05 -2.02
N ALA A 11 -7.57 13.00 -2.40
CA ALA A 11 -8.29 14.15 -2.93
C ALA A 11 -8.64 15.13 -1.79
N LYS A 12 -8.55 16.43 -2.08
CA LYS A 12 -8.91 17.51 -1.17
C LYS A 12 -10.10 18.28 -1.71
N PRO A 13 -10.90 18.97 -0.88
CA PRO A 13 -12.01 19.80 -1.37
C PRO A 13 -11.59 20.84 -2.43
N THR A 14 -10.35 21.31 -2.38
CA THR A 14 -9.77 22.22 -3.38
C THR A 14 -9.60 21.59 -4.77
N ASP A 15 -9.59 20.27 -4.88
CA ASP A 15 -9.47 19.54 -6.14
C ASP A 15 -10.82 19.35 -6.86
N MET A 16 -11.96 19.66 -6.19
CA MET A 16 -13.31 19.32 -6.65
C MET A 16 -13.58 19.76 -8.08
N ALA A 17 -13.25 20.99 -8.44
CA ALA A 17 -13.52 21.50 -9.79
C ALA A 17 -12.79 20.68 -10.88
N ALA A 18 -11.54 20.27 -10.63
CA ALA A 18 -10.77 19.45 -11.55
C ALA A 18 -11.31 18.01 -11.60
N ILE A 19 -11.71 17.44 -10.46
CA ILE A 19 -12.32 16.10 -10.38
C ILE A 19 -13.61 16.07 -11.21
N MET A 20 -14.49 17.05 -11.06
CA MET A 20 -15.75 17.09 -11.82
C MET A 20 -15.51 17.21 -13.33
N GLN A 21 -14.46 17.91 -13.78
CA GLN A 21 -14.05 17.91 -15.19
C GLN A 21 -13.62 16.54 -15.69
N VAL A 22 -12.85 15.80 -14.88
CA VAL A 22 -12.46 14.42 -15.18
C VAL A 22 -13.70 13.51 -15.27
N MET A 23 -14.67 13.66 -14.34
CA MET A 23 -15.91 12.89 -14.36
C MET A 23 -16.72 13.13 -15.64
N GLU A 24 -16.86 14.40 -16.06
CA GLU A 24 -17.56 14.73 -17.31
C GLU A 24 -16.84 14.18 -18.55
N ALA A 25 -15.51 14.18 -18.56
CA ALA A 25 -14.74 13.56 -19.64
C ALA A 25 -14.97 12.04 -19.69
N ALA A 26 -14.96 11.36 -18.53
CA ALA A 26 -15.20 9.93 -18.45
C ALA A 26 -16.63 9.55 -18.88
N LYS A 27 -17.65 10.33 -18.53
CA LYS A 27 -19.03 10.14 -19.03
C LYS A 27 -19.11 10.18 -20.55
N LYS A 28 -18.40 11.14 -21.18
CA LYS A 28 -18.36 11.23 -22.65
C LYS A 28 -17.71 9.98 -23.27
N ILE A 29 -16.64 9.46 -22.68
CA ILE A 29 -16.00 8.21 -23.13
C ILE A 29 -16.99 7.03 -23.01
N MET A 30 -17.66 6.88 -21.86
CA MET A 30 -18.63 5.81 -21.66
C MET A 30 -19.75 5.85 -22.71
N ARG A 31 -20.35 7.03 -22.93
CA ARG A 31 -21.44 7.21 -23.89
C ARG A 31 -20.97 6.90 -25.34
N SER A 32 -19.77 7.36 -25.72
CA SER A 32 -19.23 7.10 -27.06
C SER A 32 -18.88 5.63 -27.31
N SER A 33 -18.64 4.85 -26.24
CA SER A 33 -18.38 3.41 -26.29
C SER A 33 -19.61 2.53 -26.12
N GLY A 34 -20.82 3.12 -26.11
CA GLY A 34 -22.08 2.38 -26.00
C GLY A 34 -22.58 2.16 -24.56
N ASN A 35 -21.80 2.54 -23.56
CA ASN A 35 -22.21 2.47 -22.14
C ASN A 35 -23.00 3.73 -21.74
N MET A 36 -24.30 3.74 -22.06
CA MET A 36 -25.17 4.92 -21.91
C MET A 36 -25.71 5.12 -20.50
N TYR A 37 -25.77 4.06 -19.69
CA TYR A 37 -26.61 4.02 -18.49
C TYR A 37 -25.83 3.89 -17.18
N GLN A 38 -24.54 3.55 -17.19
CA GLN A 38 -23.76 3.30 -15.97
C GLN A 38 -23.72 4.52 -15.06
N TRP A 39 -23.49 5.71 -15.65
CA TRP A 39 -23.52 6.98 -14.93
C TRP A 39 -24.58 7.89 -15.56
N GLY A 40 -25.73 7.96 -14.90
CA GLY A 40 -26.81 8.84 -15.29
C GLY A 40 -26.48 10.33 -15.11
N ASP A 41 -27.44 11.18 -15.49
CA ASP A 41 -27.28 12.62 -15.31
C ASP A 41 -27.18 12.95 -13.80
N GLY A 42 -26.19 13.78 -13.47
CA GLY A 42 -25.91 14.15 -12.07
C GLY A 42 -25.07 13.17 -11.24
N TYR A 43 -24.74 11.97 -11.76
CA TYR A 43 -23.86 11.04 -11.03
C TYR A 43 -22.50 10.91 -11.74
N PRO A 44 -21.38 10.82 -10.99
CA PRO A 44 -21.29 11.15 -9.58
C PRO A 44 -21.46 12.66 -9.35
N SER A 45 -22.16 13.03 -8.28
CA SER A 45 -22.31 14.42 -7.87
C SER A 45 -21.13 14.86 -6.98
N GLU A 46 -20.97 16.16 -6.77
CA GLU A 46 -19.98 16.69 -5.82
C GLU A 46 -20.17 16.10 -4.40
N SER A 47 -21.43 15.89 -3.97
CA SER A 47 -21.71 15.30 -2.66
C SER A 47 -21.23 13.86 -2.53
N VAL A 48 -21.25 13.08 -3.61
CA VAL A 48 -20.69 11.72 -3.64
C VAL A 48 -19.17 11.77 -3.49
N ILE A 49 -18.52 12.67 -4.21
CA ILE A 49 -17.06 12.84 -4.14
C ILE A 49 -16.62 13.36 -2.76
N LEU A 50 -17.37 14.28 -2.16
CA LEU A 50 -17.13 14.73 -0.78
C LEU A 50 -17.27 13.59 0.22
N GLY A 51 -18.28 12.72 0.05
CA GLY A 51 -18.45 11.53 0.89
C GLY A 51 -17.31 10.52 0.78
N ASP A 52 -16.65 10.42 -0.39
CA ASP A 52 -15.43 9.63 -0.55
C ASP A 52 -14.26 10.27 0.20
N MET A 53 -14.11 11.59 0.12
CA MET A 53 -13.05 12.32 0.83
C MET A 53 -13.22 12.25 2.36
N GLU A 54 -14.45 12.37 2.87
CA GLU A 54 -14.76 12.24 4.29
C GLU A 54 -14.39 10.87 4.87
N LYS A 55 -14.43 9.84 4.01
CA LYS A 55 -14.00 8.47 4.37
C LYS A 55 -12.52 8.22 4.10
N HIS A 56 -11.74 9.25 3.76
CA HIS A 56 -10.33 9.11 3.33
C HIS A 56 -10.12 8.13 2.17
N GLY A 57 -11.15 7.95 1.33
CA GLY A 57 -11.15 6.98 0.24
C GLY A 57 -11.22 7.61 -1.16
N GLY A 58 -11.22 8.93 -1.29
CA GLY A 58 -11.15 9.64 -2.57
C GLY A 58 -9.71 9.92 -2.96
N TYR A 59 -9.28 9.51 -4.17
CA TYR A 59 -7.92 9.70 -4.66
C TYR A 59 -7.90 10.37 -6.02
N ILE A 60 -6.98 11.30 -6.21
CA ILE A 60 -6.66 11.89 -7.51
C ILE A 60 -5.38 11.32 -8.08
N ILE A 61 -5.26 11.42 -9.39
CA ILE A 61 -4.10 11.00 -10.15
C ILE A 61 -3.58 12.22 -10.89
N GLU A 62 -2.31 12.52 -10.67
CA GLU A 62 -1.62 13.68 -11.24
C GLU A 62 -0.56 13.25 -12.25
N ASP A 63 -0.49 14.00 -13.36
CA ASP A 63 0.59 13.95 -14.34
C ASP A 63 1.13 15.36 -14.55
N ALA A 64 2.41 15.58 -14.28
CA ALA A 64 3.08 16.88 -14.37
C ALA A 64 2.32 18.04 -13.70
N GLY A 65 1.71 17.79 -12.52
CA GLY A 65 0.96 18.81 -11.75
C GLY A 65 -0.47 19.05 -12.24
N ARG A 66 -0.95 18.31 -13.24
CA ARG A 66 -2.35 18.31 -13.69
C ARG A 66 -3.09 17.11 -13.12
N ILE A 67 -4.27 17.32 -12.55
CA ILE A 67 -5.18 16.21 -12.19
C ILE A 67 -5.71 15.61 -13.49
N VAL A 68 -5.41 14.32 -13.71
CA VAL A 68 -5.77 13.59 -14.92
C VAL A 68 -6.72 12.43 -14.68
N GLY A 69 -6.93 12.05 -13.44
CA GLY A 69 -7.84 10.97 -13.06
C GLY A 69 -8.33 11.08 -11.62
N TYR A 70 -9.34 10.29 -11.33
CA TYR A 70 -9.93 10.10 -10.00
C TYR A 70 -10.37 8.64 -9.84
N PHE A 71 -10.32 8.14 -8.62
CA PHE A 71 -10.99 6.91 -8.21
C PHE A 71 -11.32 6.98 -6.72
N ALA A 72 -12.28 6.16 -6.29
CA ALA A 72 -12.52 5.93 -4.88
C ALA A 72 -12.06 4.54 -4.48
N PHE A 73 -11.41 4.42 -3.32
CA PHE A 73 -10.94 3.18 -2.72
C PHE A 73 -11.43 3.14 -1.27
N LEU A 74 -12.50 2.40 -1.04
CA LEU A 74 -13.29 2.46 0.19
C LEU A 74 -13.24 1.13 0.95
N PRO A 75 -13.06 1.15 2.29
CA PRO A 75 -13.08 -0.06 3.09
C PRO A 75 -14.49 -0.66 3.19
N SER A 76 -14.56 -1.99 3.37
CA SER A 76 -15.80 -2.68 3.75
C SER A 76 -16.29 -2.26 5.15
N PRO A 77 -17.60 -2.37 5.46
CA PRO A 77 -18.65 -2.93 4.61
C PRO A 77 -19.16 -1.97 3.54
N GLU A 78 -19.36 -2.47 2.32
CA GLU A 78 -20.05 -1.76 1.24
C GLU A 78 -21.45 -2.35 1.08
N PRO A 79 -22.53 -1.60 1.32
CA PRO A 79 -23.89 -2.16 1.39
C PRO A 79 -24.32 -2.95 0.16
N THR A 80 -23.93 -2.50 -1.05
CA THR A 80 -24.31 -3.17 -2.30
C THR A 80 -23.57 -4.48 -2.54
N TYR A 81 -22.49 -4.73 -1.80
CA TYR A 81 -21.67 -5.94 -1.91
C TYR A 81 -21.98 -7.01 -0.85
N THR A 82 -22.95 -6.75 0.03
CA THR A 82 -23.35 -7.71 1.07
C THR A 82 -24.06 -8.92 0.52
N LYS A 83 -24.65 -8.83 -0.68
CA LYS A 83 -25.37 -9.92 -1.33
C LYS A 83 -24.95 -10.03 -2.78
N ILE A 84 -24.51 -11.22 -3.18
CA ILE A 84 -24.17 -11.57 -4.55
C ILE A 84 -25.19 -12.57 -5.10
N TYR A 85 -25.44 -12.52 -6.40
CA TYR A 85 -26.38 -13.36 -7.12
C TYR A 85 -25.68 -14.05 -8.28
N ASN A 86 -26.15 -15.25 -8.61
CA ASN A 86 -25.62 -16.06 -9.71
C ASN A 86 -24.11 -16.32 -9.61
N GLY A 87 -23.62 -16.48 -8.38
CA GLY A 87 -22.23 -16.77 -8.10
C GLY A 87 -21.90 -16.56 -6.62
N GLU A 88 -20.61 -16.48 -6.31
CA GLU A 88 -20.10 -16.33 -4.94
C GLU A 88 -18.82 -15.48 -4.92
N TRP A 89 -18.55 -14.82 -3.80
CA TRP A 89 -17.27 -14.15 -3.58
C TRP A 89 -16.16 -15.17 -3.38
N LEU A 90 -14.92 -14.84 -3.79
CA LEU A 90 -13.74 -15.68 -3.54
C LEU A 90 -13.46 -15.81 -2.04
N ASP A 91 -13.69 -14.75 -1.28
CA ASP A 91 -13.65 -14.70 0.18
C ASP A 91 -14.70 -13.69 0.65
N ASP A 92 -15.70 -14.15 1.39
CA ASP A 92 -16.79 -13.32 1.92
C ASP A 92 -16.69 -13.10 3.44
N VAL A 93 -15.63 -13.59 4.06
CA VAL A 93 -15.41 -13.50 5.50
C VAL A 93 -14.47 -12.37 5.87
N LYS A 94 -13.40 -12.21 5.13
CA LYS A 94 -12.38 -11.20 5.40
C LYS A 94 -12.82 -9.80 4.98
N PRO A 95 -12.35 -8.75 5.68
CA PRO A 95 -12.45 -7.38 5.21
C PRO A 95 -11.92 -7.24 3.79
N TYR A 96 -12.44 -6.28 3.05
CA TYR A 96 -12.04 -5.97 1.69
C TYR A 96 -12.15 -4.47 1.43
N HIS A 97 -11.45 -3.99 0.42
CA HIS A 97 -11.70 -2.66 -0.14
C HIS A 97 -12.43 -2.76 -1.48
N VAL A 98 -13.17 -1.71 -1.79
CA VAL A 98 -13.88 -1.60 -3.07
C VAL A 98 -13.32 -0.41 -3.86
N ILE A 99 -13.06 -0.65 -5.15
CA ILE A 99 -12.69 0.42 -6.09
C ILE A 99 -13.93 0.88 -6.82
N HIS A 100 -14.24 2.17 -6.70
CA HIS A 100 -15.37 2.81 -7.36
C HIS A 100 -14.93 4.01 -8.19
N ARG A 101 -15.77 4.45 -9.12
CA ARG A 101 -15.69 5.74 -9.80
C ARG A 101 -14.35 6.01 -10.50
N ILE A 102 -13.74 4.98 -11.10
CA ILE A 102 -12.53 5.17 -11.91
C ILE A 102 -12.85 6.06 -13.09
N ALA A 103 -12.17 7.19 -13.19
CA ALA A 103 -12.33 8.17 -14.24
C ALA A 103 -10.98 8.74 -14.68
N SER A 104 -10.83 9.02 -15.98
CA SER A 104 -9.68 9.72 -16.54
C SER A 104 -10.04 10.48 -17.80
N TYR A 105 -9.15 11.37 -18.23
CA TYR A 105 -9.24 11.95 -19.58
C TYR A 105 -8.94 10.91 -20.67
N PRO A 106 -9.45 11.09 -21.91
CA PRO A 106 -9.29 10.14 -23.01
C PRO A 106 -7.85 10.01 -23.53
N ASP A 107 -7.03 11.02 -23.32
CA ASP A 107 -5.62 11.09 -23.70
C ASP A 107 -4.68 10.44 -22.68
N VAL A 108 -5.22 9.97 -21.56
CA VAL A 108 -4.45 9.36 -20.47
C VAL A 108 -4.54 7.85 -20.54
N HIS A 109 -3.40 7.18 -20.71
CA HIS A 109 -3.32 5.73 -20.86
C HIS A 109 -2.50 5.09 -19.74
N GLY A 110 -2.88 3.85 -19.37
CA GLY A 110 -2.18 3.05 -18.38
C GLY A 110 -2.58 3.33 -16.92
N ILE A 111 -3.48 4.28 -16.69
CA ILE A 111 -3.92 4.72 -15.36
C ILE A 111 -4.51 3.58 -14.51
N PHE A 112 -5.20 2.62 -15.15
CA PHE A 112 -5.79 1.49 -14.45
C PHE A 112 -4.72 0.60 -13.79
N SER A 113 -3.57 0.40 -14.47
CA SER A 113 -2.45 -0.35 -13.88
C SER A 113 -1.88 0.34 -12.64
N ASP A 114 -1.69 1.67 -12.71
CA ASP A 114 -1.16 2.43 -11.56
C ASP A 114 -2.15 2.45 -10.40
N ILE A 115 -3.47 2.51 -10.67
CA ILE A 115 -4.52 2.36 -9.65
C ILE A 115 -4.41 0.98 -8.99
N MET A 116 -4.30 -0.10 -9.77
CA MET A 116 -4.17 -1.46 -9.22
C MET A 116 -2.91 -1.60 -8.37
N ASP A 117 -1.76 -1.12 -8.87
CA ASP A 117 -0.50 -1.15 -8.13
C ASP A 117 -0.63 -0.37 -6.81
N PHE A 118 -1.31 0.79 -6.83
CA PHE A 118 -1.58 1.57 -5.62
C PHE A 118 -2.51 0.81 -4.65
N CYS A 119 -3.65 0.33 -5.12
CA CYS A 119 -4.65 -0.32 -4.26
C CYS A 119 -4.10 -1.60 -3.62
N PHE A 120 -3.36 -2.42 -4.39
CA PHE A 120 -2.76 -3.65 -3.87
C PHE A 120 -1.53 -3.44 -2.96
N LEU A 121 -1.02 -2.21 -2.86
CA LEU A 121 -0.08 -1.85 -1.78
C LEU A 121 -0.80 -1.61 -0.44
N HIS A 122 -2.11 -1.36 -0.44
CA HIS A 122 -2.87 -0.99 0.76
C HIS A 122 -3.82 -2.12 1.24
N ASP A 123 -4.26 -3.00 0.35
CA ASP A 123 -5.08 -4.17 0.71
C ASP A 123 -4.88 -5.30 -0.29
N ALA A 124 -4.88 -6.53 0.23
CA ALA A 124 -4.76 -7.73 -0.58
C ALA A 124 -6.11 -8.23 -1.12
N ASN A 125 -7.25 -7.83 -0.53
CA ASN A 125 -8.60 -8.29 -0.89
C ASN A 125 -9.41 -7.14 -1.48
N ILE A 126 -9.54 -7.12 -2.80
CA ILE A 126 -10.17 -6.01 -3.50
C ILE A 126 -11.36 -6.51 -4.32
N ARG A 127 -12.48 -5.79 -4.21
CA ARG A 127 -13.68 -5.97 -5.02
C ARG A 127 -13.88 -4.77 -5.95
N ILE A 128 -14.48 -5.02 -7.10
CA ILE A 128 -14.82 -3.99 -8.09
C ILE A 128 -16.07 -4.44 -8.87
N ASP A 129 -16.88 -3.48 -9.29
CA ASP A 129 -18.02 -3.76 -10.16
C ASP A 129 -18.01 -2.90 -11.43
N THR A 130 -18.73 -3.33 -12.44
CA THR A 130 -18.96 -2.55 -13.64
C THR A 130 -20.29 -2.90 -14.31
N HIS A 131 -20.77 -2.00 -15.17
CA HIS A 131 -21.98 -2.25 -15.97
C HIS A 131 -21.67 -3.24 -17.10
N LYS A 132 -22.65 -4.06 -17.48
CA LYS A 132 -22.52 -5.05 -18.56
C LYS A 132 -22.15 -4.44 -19.91
N ASP A 133 -22.52 -3.19 -20.16
CA ASP A 133 -22.19 -2.48 -21.41
C ASP A 133 -20.79 -1.83 -21.37
N ASN A 134 -20.11 -1.82 -20.22
CA ASN A 134 -18.79 -1.25 -20.11
C ASN A 134 -17.69 -2.28 -20.45
N GLN A 135 -17.60 -2.62 -21.73
CA GLN A 135 -16.64 -3.62 -22.22
C GLN A 135 -15.19 -3.22 -21.95
N ILE A 136 -14.88 -1.91 -22.00
CA ILE A 136 -13.52 -1.41 -21.73
C ILE A 136 -13.13 -1.71 -20.28
N MET A 137 -14.03 -1.47 -19.32
CA MET A 137 -13.75 -1.71 -17.91
C MET A 137 -13.68 -3.21 -17.61
N GLN A 138 -14.59 -4.02 -18.18
CA GLN A 138 -14.55 -5.49 -18.04
C GLN A 138 -13.20 -6.04 -18.50
N HIS A 139 -12.74 -5.63 -19.69
CA HIS A 139 -11.45 -6.06 -20.22
C HIS A 139 -10.29 -5.66 -19.29
N ASN A 140 -10.29 -4.43 -18.77
CA ASN A 140 -9.26 -3.98 -17.84
C ASN A 140 -9.26 -4.76 -16.53
N ILE A 141 -10.43 -5.03 -15.95
CA ILE A 141 -10.60 -5.81 -14.73
C ILE A 141 -10.05 -7.23 -14.93
N GLU A 142 -10.48 -7.92 -15.98
CA GLU A 142 -10.06 -9.29 -16.28
C GLU A 142 -8.55 -9.37 -16.59
N LYS A 143 -8.03 -8.43 -17.39
CA LYS A 143 -6.60 -8.33 -17.72
C LYS A 143 -5.71 -8.18 -16.47
N HIS A 144 -6.22 -7.56 -15.39
CA HIS A 144 -5.49 -7.41 -14.13
C HIS A 144 -5.75 -8.55 -13.15
N GLY A 145 -6.37 -9.65 -13.61
CA GLY A 145 -6.48 -10.90 -12.87
C GLY A 145 -7.59 -10.94 -11.82
N PHE A 146 -8.60 -10.08 -11.96
CA PHE A 146 -9.83 -10.22 -11.18
C PHE A 146 -10.68 -11.37 -11.72
N THR A 147 -11.31 -12.09 -10.80
CA THR A 147 -12.25 -13.17 -11.10
C THR A 147 -13.66 -12.63 -11.07
N TYR A 148 -14.46 -12.96 -12.07
CA TYR A 148 -15.90 -12.70 -12.05
C TYR A 148 -16.55 -13.54 -10.96
N CYS A 149 -17.32 -12.90 -10.08
CA CYS A 149 -17.93 -13.53 -8.93
C CYS A 149 -19.44 -13.66 -9.02
N GLY A 150 -20.09 -12.85 -9.88
CA GLY A 150 -21.54 -12.86 -10.00
C GLY A 150 -22.13 -11.46 -10.22
N ILE A 151 -23.37 -11.26 -9.79
CA ILE A 151 -24.12 -10.02 -9.97
C ILE A 151 -24.44 -9.39 -8.61
N ILE A 152 -24.24 -8.07 -8.50
CA ILE A 152 -24.75 -7.26 -7.40
C ILE A 152 -25.79 -6.28 -7.94
N TYR A 153 -26.65 -5.78 -7.04
CA TYR A 153 -27.65 -4.77 -7.36
C TYR A 153 -27.37 -3.48 -6.61
N LEU A 154 -27.37 -2.37 -7.32
CA LEU A 154 -27.30 -1.05 -6.71
C LEU A 154 -28.64 -0.72 -6.00
N ALA A 155 -28.65 0.33 -5.17
CA ALA A 155 -29.84 0.74 -4.44
C ALA A 155 -31.05 1.10 -5.34
N ASN A 156 -30.79 1.51 -6.58
CA ASN A 156 -31.81 1.79 -7.60
C ASN A 156 -32.25 0.53 -8.39
N GLY A 157 -31.72 -0.65 -8.07
CA GLY A 157 -32.04 -1.90 -8.73
C GLY A 157 -31.20 -2.23 -9.96
N ASP A 158 -30.26 -1.38 -10.35
CA ASP A 158 -29.39 -1.62 -11.50
C ASP A 158 -28.41 -2.76 -11.24
N GLU A 159 -28.29 -3.66 -12.21
CA GLU A 159 -27.34 -4.77 -12.17
C GLU A 159 -25.90 -4.29 -12.41
N ARG A 160 -24.95 -4.92 -11.68
CA ARG A 160 -23.52 -4.78 -11.92
C ARG A 160 -22.85 -6.15 -11.93
N LEU A 161 -21.93 -6.32 -12.85
CA LEU A 161 -21.01 -7.47 -12.87
C LEU A 161 -19.99 -7.24 -11.78
N ALA A 162 -19.90 -8.17 -10.84
CA ALA A 162 -19.06 -8.09 -9.66
C ALA A 162 -17.82 -8.97 -9.81
N TYR A 163 -16.69 -8.43 -9.42
CA TYR A 163 -15.38 -9.08 -9.52
C TYR A 163 -14.62 -8.95 -8.20
N GLN A 164 -13.77 -9.94 -7.91
CA GLN A 164 -12.87 -9.93 -6.76
C GLN A 164 -11.49 -10.41 -7.17
N LYS A 165 -10.47 -9.83 -6.57
CA LYS A 165 -9.10 -10.34 -6.64
C LYS A 165 -8.52 -10.34 -5.24
N ILE A 166 -7.94 -11.49 -4.86
CA ILE A 166 -7.15 -11.65 -3.64
C ILE A 166 -5.70 -11.75 -4.08
N SER A 167 -4.92 -10.74 -3.71
CA SER A 167 -3.49 -10.72 -3.99
C SER A 167 -2.76 -11.53 -2.93
N HIS A 168 -1.77 -12.28 -3.36
CA HIS A 168 -0.78 -12.89 -2.48
C HIS A 168 0.52 -12.09 -2.45
N GLU A 169 0.53 -10.92 -3.10
CA GLU A 169 1.63 -9.98 -3.00
C GLU A 169 1.65 -9.32 -1.62
N PRO A 170 2.84 -8.95 -1.12
CA PRO A 170 2.94 -8.34 0.19
C PRO A 170 2.31 -6.94 0.23
N VAL A 171 1.50 -6.68 1.23
CA VAL A 171 0.93 -5.36 1.55
C VAL A 171 1.85 -4.65 2.52
N LEU A 172 2.22 -3.40 2.22
CA LEU A 172 3.04 -2.55 3.08
C LEU A 172 2.15 -1.80 4.08
N HIS A 173 2.53 -1.86 5.34
CA HIS A 173 2.01 -1.01 6.40
C HIS A 173 3.15 -0.13 6.94
N GLN A 174 2.83 1.15 7.23
CA GLN A 174 3.77 2.11 7.78
C GLN A 174 3.03 3.03 8.74
N LYS A 175 3.45 3.03 10.01
CA LYS A 175 2.80 3.82 11.07
C LYS A 175 3.82 4.34 12.08
N SER A 176 3.54 5.52 12.65
CA SER A 176 4.14 5.94 13.91
C SER A 176 3.60 5.09 15.07
N PHE A 177 4.28 5.08 16.20
CA PHE A 177 3.84 4.31 17.37
C PHE A 177 2.42 4.67 17.83
N LEU A 178 2.04 5.94 17.78
CA LEU A 178 0.72 6.39 18.21
C LEU A 178 -0.42 6.02 17.25
N GLU A 179 -0.11 5.69 16.01
CA GLU A 179 -1.09 5.23 15.00
C GLU A 179 -1.29 3.71 15.03
N LEU A 180 -0.42 2.98 15.74
CA LEU A 180 -0.57 1.53 15.89
C LEU A 180 -1.80 1.21 16.76
N THR A 181 -2.61 0.28 16.28
CA THR A 181 -3.61 -0.35 17.15
C THR A 181 -2.94 -1.30 18.15
N VAL A 182 -3.65 -1.65 19.21
CA VAL A 182 -3.13 -2.61 20.22
C VAL A 182 -2.80 -3.95 19.58
N ASP A 183 -3.63 -4.41 18.64
CA ASP A 183 -3.44 -5.70 17.96
C ASP A 183 -2.22 -5.66 17.03
N GLU A 184 -2.03 -4.58 16.27
CA GLU A 184 -0.85 -4.40 15.44
C GLU A 184 0.43 -4.36 16.28
N LEU A 185 0.44 -3.57 17.35
CA LEU A 185 1.59 -3.50 18.25
C LEU A 185 1.90 -4.88 18.85
N TYR A 186 0.87 -5.58 19.35
CA TYR A 186 1.03 -6.92 19.92
C TYR A 186 1.64 -7.89 18.91
N GLU A 187 1.14 -7.91 17.67
CA GLU A 187 1.62 -8.80 16.63
C GLU A 187 3.07 -8.49 16.23
N LEU A 188 3.45 -7.21 16.07
CA LEU A 188 4.83 -6.82 15.79
C LEU A 188 5.79 -7.26 16.90
N LEU A 189 5.42 -7.07 18.17
CA LEU A 189 6.22 -7.49 19.32
C LEU A 189 6.30 -9.03 19.43
N ARG A 190 5.21 -9.74 19.13
CA ARG A 190 5.17 -11.20 19.09
C ARG A 190 6.18 -11.75 18.06
N VAL A 191 6.16 -11.21 16.83
CA VAL A 191 7.10 -11.63 15.76
C VAL A 191 8.53 -11.30 16.13
N ARG A 192 8.80 -10.14 16.74
CA ARG A 192 10.15 -9.77 17.22
C ARG A 192 10.63 -10.74 18.30
N SER A 193 9.79 -11.06 19.26
CA SER A 193 10.13 -12.04 20.30
C SER A 193 10.39 -13.43 19.72
N GLU A 194 9.57 -13.88 18.77
CA GLU A 194 9.71 -15.18 18.13
C GLU A 194 11.06 -15.28 17.38
N VAL A 195 11.44 -14.28 16.61
CA VAL A 195 12.65 -14.34 15.79
C VAL A 195 13.91 -13.99 16.59
N PHE A 196 13.93 -12.89 17.32
CA PHE A 196 15.15 -12.43 17.99
C PHE A 196 15.47 -13.21 19.27
N VAL A 197 14.43 -13.55 20.05
CA VAL A 197 14.66 -14.21 21.33
C VAL A 197 14.59 -15.74 21.20
N VAL A 198 13.55 -16.27 20.58
CA VAL A 198 13.33 -17.71 20.51
C VAL A 198 14.16 -18.36 19.41
N GLU A 199 14.02 -17.93 18.15
CA GLU A 199 14.73 -18.55 17.01
C GLU A 199 16.25 -18.34 17.08
N GLN A 200 16.71 -17.09 17.35
CA GLN A 200 18.13 -16.77 17.46
C GLN A 200 18.75 -17.19 18.78
N ASN A 201 17.95 -17.69 19.73
CA ASN A 201 18.36 -18.09 21.07
C ASN A 201 19.22 -16.99 21.77
N CYS A 202 18.81 -15.72 21.61
CA CYS A 202 19.50 -14.57 22.13
C CYS A 202 18.67 -13.94 23.26
N VAL A 203 19.16 -14.06 24.48
CA VAL A 203 18.46 -13.49 25.66
C VAL A 203 18.89 -12.05 25.84
N TYR A 204 18.09 -11.11 25.36
CA TYR A 204 18.30 -9.67 25.51
C TYR A 204 16.96 -8.93 25.65
N GLN A 205 17.03 -7.66 26.08
CA GLN A 205 15.85 -6.80 26.21
C GLN A 205 15.46 -6.19 24.86
N ASP A 206 14.58 -6.87 24.10
CA ASP A 206 14.15 -6.39 22.79
C ASP A 206 13.35 -5.09 22.84
N LEU A 207 12.50 -4.91 23.86
CA LEU A 207 11.76 -3.66 24.09
C LEU A 207 12.70 -2.64 24.77
N ASP A 208 13.36 -1.85 23.93
CA ASP A 208 14.44 -0.93 24.33
C ASP A 208 13.97 0.50 24.67
N GLY A 209 12.67 0.79 24.51
CA GLY A 209 12.10 2.12 24.77
C GLY A 209 12.22 3.08 23.56
N ASP A 210 12.73 2.63 22.44
CA ASP A 210 12.86 3.43 21.22
C ASP A 210 11.63 3.34 20.31
N ASP A 211 10.75 2.36 20.54
CA ASP A 211 9.56 2.12 19.71
C ASP A 211 8.64 3.34 19.64
N GLN A 212 8.48 4.06 20.77
CA GLN A 212 7.57 5.21 20.88
C GLN A 212 7.97 6.42 20.02
N LYS A 213 9.23 6.48 19.56
CA LYS A 213 9.77 7.57 18.74
C LYS A 213 9.93 7.19 17.29
N SER A 214 9.69 5.93 16.96
CA SER A 214 10.06 5.32 15.70
C SER A 214 8.89 5.22 14.73
N ILE A 215 9.23 5.05 13.45
CA ILE A 215 8.28 4.60 12.42
C ILE A 215 8.41 3.08 12.31
N HIS A 216 7.28 2.41 12.36
CA HIS A 216 7.16 0.97 12.22
C HIS A 216 6.70 0.62 10.81
N LEU A 217 7.42 -0.28 10.16
CA LEU A 217 7.05 -0.82 8.85
C LEU A 217 6.90 -2.32 8.95
N TRP A 218 5.88 -2.85 8.29
CA TRP A 218 5.74 -4.30 8.13
C TRP A 218 5.03 -4.65 6.83
N LEU A 219 5.33 -5.85 6.35
CA LEU A 219 4.67 -6.44 5.20
C LEU A 219 3.78 -7.58 5.67
N THR A 220 2.54 -7.63 5.15
CA THR A 220 1.64 -8.76 5.35
C THR A 220 1.37 -9.49 4.05
N VAL A 221 1.23 -10.81 4.12
CA VAL A 221 0.69 -11.65 3.04
C VAL A 221 -0.39 -12.52 3.66
N ALA A 222 -1.61 -12.45 3.13
CA ALA A 222 -2.78 -13.12 3.70
C ALA A 222 -2.90 -12.87 5.21
N ASP A 223 -2.81 -11.62 5.63
CA ASP A 223 -2.89 -11.09 7.00
C ASP A 223 -1.79 -11.56 7.96
N LYS A 224 -0.77 -12.24 7.47
CA LYS A 224 0.39 -12.66 8.28
C LYS A 224 1.55 -11.71 8.07
N VAL A 225 2.18 -11.27 9.14
CA VAL A 225 3.42 -10.48 9.07
C VAL A 225 4.54 -11.35 8.50
N VAL A 226 5.04 -10.97 7.31
CA VAL A 226 6.12 -11.70 6.61
C VAL A 226 7.47 -10.99 6.68
N ALA A 227 7.46 -9.68 6.95
CA ALA A 227 8.66 -8.90 7.23
C ALA A 227 8.30 -7.68 8.06
N LEU A 228 9.25 -7.17 8.84
CA LEU A 228 9.12 -5.90 9.54
C LEU A 228 10.47 -5.19 9.67
N ALA A 229 10.42 -3.88 9.92
CA ALA A 229 11.56 -3.02 10.21
C ALA A 229 11.11 -1.83 11.08
N ARG A 230 12.05 -1.25 11.81
CA ARG A 230 11.86 -0.04 12.62
C ARG A 230 12.85 1.03 12.18
N VAL A 231 12.37 2.24 11.92
CA VAL A 231 13.18 3.41 11.59
C VAL A 231 13.19 4.36 12.78
N CYS A 232 14.37 4.55 13.36
CA CYS A 232 14.56 5.43 14.51
C CYS A 232 15.12 6.79 14.07
N PRO A 233 14.60 7.92 14.61
CA PRO A 233 15.19 9.23 14.39
C PRO A 233 16.60 9.32 14.98
N ALA A 234 17.39 10.27 14.50
CA ALA A 234 18.73 10.54 14.98
C ALA A 234 18.74 10.83 16.49
N GLY A 235 19.73 10.31 17.18
CA GLY A 235 19.89 10.48 18.64
C GLY A 235 18.96 9.62 19.50
N THR A 236 18.22 8.68 18.88
CA THR A 236 17.39 7.70 19.61
C THR A 236 18.21 6.43 19.86
N HIS A 237 18.32 5.55 18.89
CA HIS A 237 19.13 4.33 19.01
C HIS A 237 20.61 4.57 18.65
N MET A 238 20.85 5.33 17.60
CA MET A 238 22.18 5.70 17.11
C MET A 238 22.29 7.22 16.98
N LYS A 239 23.52 7.71 16.76
CA LYS A 239 23.76 9.14 16.52
C LYS A 239 23.01 9.64 15.29
N GLU A 240 23.06 8.85 14.22
CA GLU A 240 22.37 9.12 12.97
C GLU A 240 21.01 8.41 12.94
N ILE A 241 20.20 8.71 11.94
CA ILE A 241 18.95 7.95 11.67
C ILE A 241 19.33 6.50 11.45
N SER A 242 18.59 5.59 12.06
CA SER A 242 18.91 4.18 11.99
C SER A 242 17.73 3.31 11.60
N ILE A 243 18.02 2.19 10.94
CA ILE A 243 17.07 1.12 10.67
C ILE A 243 17.47 -0.09 11.49
N GLY A 244 16.55 -0.59 12.28
CA GLY A 244 16.74 -1.78 13.11
C GLY A 244 15.53 -2.69 13.11
N ARG A 245 15.62 -3.76 13.92
CA ARG A 245 14.53 -4.76 14.05
C ARG A 245 14.09 -5.33 12.70
N VAL A 246 15.05 -5.52 11.76
CA VAL A 246 14.77 -6.08 10.43
C VAL A 246 14.57 -7.57 10.53
N ILE A 247 13.37 -8.03 10.18
CA ILE A 247 12.97 -9.44 10.27
C ILE A 247 12.31 -9.87 8.96
N THR A 248 12.48 -11.14 8.60
CA THR A 248 11.62 -11.87 7.67
C THR A 248 11.23 -13.21 8.29
N THR A 249 9.93 -13.52 8.33
CA THR A 249 9.42 -14.81 8.80
C THR A 249 9.43 -15.86 7.70
N GLU A 250 9.39 -15.43 6.42
CA GLU A 250 9.51 -16.30 5.24
C GLU A 250 10.74 -15.92 4.44
N ARG A 251 11.80 -16.75 4.52
CA ARG A 251 13.08 -16.50 3.85
C ARG A 251 13.03 -16.87 2.36
N GLY A 252 13.88 -16.22 1.56
CA GLY A 252 14.03 -16.53 0.12
C GLY A 252 12.92 -15.96 -0.79
N LYS A 253 11.94 -15.27 -0.22
CA LYS A 253 10.81 -14.64 -0.94
C LYS A 253 11.08 -13.19 -1.39
N GLY A 254 12.23 -12.62 -1.03
CA GLY A 254 12.55 -11.21 -1.36
C GLY A 254 11.98 -10.18 -0.38
N TYR A 255 11.20 -10.57 0.61
CA TYR A 255 10.56 -9.65 1.57
C TYR A 255 11.55 -8.82 2.38
N GLY A 256 12.71 -9.38 2.72
CA GLY A 256 13.77 -8.64 3.40
C GLY A 256 14.29 -7.45 2.58
N LYS A 257 14.51 -7.65 1.28
CA LYS A 257 14.91 -6.56 0.38
C LYS A 257 13.82 -5.52 0.24
N LEU A 258 12.57 -5.96 0.11
CA LEU A 258 11.43 -5.09 -0.06
C LEU A 258 11.24 -4.20 1.18
N ILE A 259 11.21 -4.78 2.39
CA ILE A 259 11.03 -4.00 3.63
C ILE A 259 12.18 -3.02 3.86
N MET A 260 13.43 -3.39 3.53
CA MET A 260 14.58 -2.49 3.66
C MET A 260 14.49 -1.29 2.71
N LEU A 261 14.05 -1.49 1.46
CA LEU A 261 13.86 -0.39 0.51
C LEU A 261 12.78 0.57 1.03
N HIS A 262 11.66 0.06 1.54
CA HIS A 262 10.62 0.90 2.16
C HIS A 262 11.11 1.60 3.44
N ALA A 263 11.94 0.95 4.25
CA ALA A 263 12.51 1.58 5.44
C ALA A 263 13.47 2.74 5.09
N ILE A 264 14.26 2.59 4.01
CA ILE A 264 15.11 3.68 3.50
C ILE A 264 14.24 4.84 3.00
N ASP A 265 13.17 4.56 2.26
CA ASP A 265 12.24 5.59 1.77
C ASP A 265 11.55 6.29 2.96
N ALA A 266 11.05 5.54 3.95
CA ALA A 266 10.46 6.10 5.17
C ALA A 266 11.45 6.98 5.97
N ALA A 267 12.71 6.58 6.09
CA ALA A 267 13.75 7.39 6.72
C ALA A 267 13.94 8.73 5.99
N ARG A 268 13.87 8.73 4.66
CA ARG A 268 13.97 9.94 3.85
C ARG A 268 12.74 10.83 3.97
N GLU A 269 11.54 10.25 3.95
CA GLU A 269 10.26 10.96 4.00
C GLU A 269 9.99 11.58 5.38
N HIS A 270 10.15 10.80 6.47
CA HIS A 270 9.83 11.26 7.82
C HIS A 270 10.95 12.06 8.49
N PHE A 271 12.21 11.74 8.19
CA PHE A 271 13.35 12.30 8.90
C PHE A 271 14.34 13.05 7.98
N ASN A 272 14.04 13.18 6.68
CA ASN A 272 14.92 13.79 5.68
C ASN A 272 16.33 13.20 5.69
N ALA A 273 16.41 11.85 5.78
CA ALA A 273 17.65 11.13 5.92
C ALA A 273 18.58 11.33 4.73
N LYS A 274 19.81 11.80 5.00
CA LYS A 274 20.92 11.82 4.04
C LYS A 274 21.90 10.68 4.31
N LEU A 275 21.93 10.22 5.54
CA LEU A 275 22.73 9.12 6.02
C LEU A 275 21.88 8.25 6.95
N ILE A 276 22.00 6.93 6.81
CA ILE A 276 21.29 5.94 7.62
C ILE A 276 22.31 4.92 8.09
N ASP A 277 22.37 4.68 9.41
CA ASP A 277 23.25 3.68 10.01
C ASP A 277 22.47 2.43 10.44
N ILE A 278 23.12 1.30 10.40
CA ILE A 278 22.64 0.03 10.94
C ILE A 278 23.75 -0.71 11.67
N GLU A 279 23.38 -1.50 12.67
CA GLU A 279 24.23 -2.54 13.27
C GLU A 279 23.74 -3.89 12.72
N ALA A 280 24.50 -4.39 11.73
CA ALA A 280 24.18 -5.60 11.01
C ALA A 280 24.93 -6.80 11.59
N GLN A 281 24.24 -7.93 11.75
CA GLN A 281 24.94 -9.19 12.00
C GLN A 281 25.88 -9.48 10.82
N GLU A 282 27.14 -9.83 11.09
CA GLU A 282 28.18 -9.91 10.08
C GLU A 282 27.82 -10.84 8.91
N TYR A 283 27.14 -11.96 9.17
CA TYR A 283 26.70 -12.88 8.13
C TYR A 283 25.70 -12.25 7.13
N ALA A 284 24.99 -11.19 7.54
CA ALA A 284 24.00 -10.51 6.71
C ALA A 284 24.59 -9.36 5.86
N LYS A 285 25.92 -9.14 5.91
CA LYS A 285 26.62 -8.07 5.20
C LYS A 285 26.22 -7.98 3.72
N GLY A 286 26.29 -9.09 2.98
CA GLY A 286 25.97 -9.13 1.54
C GLY A 286 24.51 -8.76 1.24
N PHE A 287 23.60 -9.07 2.15
CA PHE A 287 22.19 -8.65 2.04
C PHE A 287 22.09 -7.12 2.12
N TYR A 288 22.69 -6.48 3.11
CA TYR A 288 22.63 -5.02 3.26
C TYR A 288 23.42 -4.29 2.16
N GLU A 289 24.51 -4.85 1.66
CA GLU A 289 25.19 -4.33 0.48
C GLU A 289 24.29 -4.31 -0.76
N SER A 290 23.41 -5.32 -0.92
CA SER A 290 22.46 -5.41 -2.04
C SER A 290 21.38 -4.31 -2.05
N VAL A 291 21.21 -3.62 -0.92
CA VAL A 291 20.27 -2.47 -0.77
C VAL A 291 21.00 -1.15 -0.56
N GLY A 292 22.33 -1.12 -0.81
CA GLY A 292 23.13 0.11 -0.91
C GLY A 292 23.88 0.52 0.35
N PHE A 293 23.89 -0.30 1.39
CA PHE A 293 24.73 -0.05 2.58
C PHE A 293 26.18 -0.42 2.32
N LYS A 294 27.10 0.25 2.99
CA LYS A 294 28.54 -0.03 2.98
C LYS A 294 29.05 -0.21 4.40
N GLN A 295 29.90 -1.18 4.63
CA GLN A 295 30.52 -1.38 5.94
C GLN A 295 31.33 -0.15 6.36
N SER A 296 31.13 0.29 7.60
CA SER A 296 31.75 1.48 8.20
C SER A 296 32.50 1.21 9.49
N SER A 297 32.57 -0.03 9.97
CA SER A 297 33.36 -0.42 11.15
C SER A 297 34.02 -1.80 11.00
N ASP A 298 34.98 -2.10 11.85
CA ASP A 298 35.42 -3.48 12.10
C ASP A 298 34.32 -4.28 12.80
N THR A 299 34.47 -5.61 12.81
CA THR A 299 33.55 -6.52 13.52
C THR A 299 33.65 -6.31 15.03
N PHE A 300 32.51 -6.26 15.70
CA PHE A 300 32.40 -6.19 17.18
C PHE A 300 31.36 -7.19 17.69
N MET A 301 31.42 -7.53 18.95
CA MET A 301 30.44 -8.41 19.58
C MET A 301 29.30 -7.61 20.18
N LEU A 302 28.05 -7.93 19.82
CA LEU A 302 26.84 -7.39 20.40
C LEU A 302 25.93 -8.57 20.77
N ASP A 303 25.56 -8.66 22.05
CA ASP A 303 24.72 -9.76 22.60
C ASP A 303 25.21 -11.16 22.23
N GLY A 304 26.56 -11.35 22.18
CA GLY A 304 27.16 -12.63 21.83
C GLY A 304 27.22 -12.96 20.34
N ILE A 305 26.79 -12.07 19.46
CA ILE A 305 26.76 -12.25 18.00
C ILE A 305 27.71 -11.25 17.33
N PRO A 306 28.53 -11.67 16.35
CA PRO A 306 29.38 -10.77 15.57
C PRO A 306 28.56 -9.77 14.75
N HIS A 307 28.82 -8.48 14.93
CA HIS A 307 28.16 -7.38 14.22
C HIS A 307 29.17 -6.46 13.54
N ILE A 308 28.69 -5.75 12.52
CA ILE A 308 29.39 -4.65 11.84
C ILE A 308 28.47 -3.44 11.76
N LYS A 309 29.01 -2.24 11.80
CA LYS A 309 28.26 -1.05 11.40
C LYS A 309 28.29 -0.91 9.90
N MET A 310 27.14 -0.56 9.32
CA MET A 310 27.02 -0.25 7.90
C MET A 310 26.24 1.05 7.73
N THR A 311 26.60 1.81 6.71
CA THR A 311 26.03 3.13 6.43
C THR A 311 25.51 3.19 5.00
N TRP A 312 24.31 3.72 4.84
CA TRP A 312 23.72 4.11 3.57
C TRP A 312 23.79 5.64 3.42
N THR A 313 24.10 6.13 2.22
CA THR A 313 24.12 7.56 1.91
C THR A 313 23.29 7.88 0.69
N ASN A 314 22.52 8.97 0.76
CA ASN A 314 21.77 9.45 -0.40
C ASN A 314 22.74 10.00 -1.47
N THR A 315 22.84 9.30 -2.60
CA THR A 315 23.69 9.70 -3.73
C THR A 315 22.99 10.56 -4.77
N THR A 316 21.72 10.92 -4.55
CA THR A 316 20.88 11.65 -5.54
C THR A 316 21.09 13.17 -5.52
N ASP A 317 21.90 13.71 -4.59
CA ASP A 317 22.18 15.15 -4.48
C ASP A 317 23.52 15.55 -5.17
N ARG A 318 23.82 14.98 -6.37
CA ARG A 318 24.91 15.45 -7.22
C ARG A 318 24.40 15.99 -8.53
#